data_24f25027254953917f7815018d9378ec
#
_entry.id   24f25027254953917f7815018d9378ec
#
_cell.length_a   1.000
_cell.length_b   1.000
_cell.length_c   1.000
_cell.angle_alpha   90.00
_cell.angle_beta   90.00
_cell.angle_gamma   90.00
#
_symmetry.space_group_name_H-M   'P 1'
#
loop_
_entity.id
_entity.type
_entity.pdbx_description
1 polymer ?
#
loop_
_entity_poly.entity_id
_entity_poly.type
_entity_poly.pdbx_seq_one_letter_code
_entity_poly.pdbx_strand_id
1 'polypeptide(L)'
;MALHRITRLSIALGSVIALAAGSVHADGNGNAEVTSAVQHDVLHSLRGTMPRPDDFSKGPRIHPLHPLPWLDGPGNPPDGALQGSASGTFAPTLGSGVDGVGNGFSGPQGSFTVNSAPPDTNGAVGATQYVQIVNTGFAVFDKATKSVVYGPVQSNTLWSGFGGPCETDNDGDATVVYDKAANRWVISQFAVTAAPYYQCVAVSATSDATGAYYRYAFPYGSVFPDYPKMGVWPDAYYETFNMFNGNTFAGAKLCAYDRNAMLSGAAATQQCFQLSTSYGGVLPADLDGSTAPPAGSPNYMLNFGANSLNLWKFHVDWANTANTTLTGPTSIPVASFSAACGGGTCVPQGGVKQKLDSLGDRLMFRLAYRNFTDHESLVVTHSVKVGTSRQNPYTGVRWYEIRTPGTSPTVYQQSTFSPDTSYRWMGSVAMDKQGNMALGYSASSSTLHPAIRYTGRLATDALNTMQAENSILEGLGSQTGSNLSRWGDYSAMTVDPVDDCTFWYTNEYLKTNGAFNWSTRIASFKFPGCQ
;
A
#
# COMPACT_ATOMS: atom_id res chain seq x y z
N MET A 1 92.61 -6.60 -5.42
CA MET A 1 91.64 -7.06 -4.37
C MET A 1 90.29 -6.44 -4.65
N ALA A 2 89.44 -7.17 -5.34
CA ALA A 2 88.06 -6.68 -5.68
C ALA A 2 87.03 -7.64 -5.06
N LEU A 3 86.23 -7.13 -4.17
CA LEU A 3 85.14 -7.90 -3.58
C LEU A 3 83.88 -7.74 -4.45
N HIS A 4 83.37 -8.85 -4.94
CA HIS A 4 82.07 -8.95 -5.60
C HIS A 4 80.95 -8.93 -4.56
N ARG A 5 80.02 -8.00 -4.73
CA ARG A 5 78.69 -8.02 -4.02
C ARG A 5 77.69 -8.72 -4.91
N ILE A 6 77.13 -9.80 -4.39
CA ILE A 6 76.00 -10.52 -4.98
C ILE A 6 74.68 -9.86 -4.48
N THR A 7 73.95 -9.31 -5.42
CA THR A 7 72.58 -8.76 -5.13
C THR A 7 71.56 -9.89 -5.27
N ARG A 8 70.87 -10.19 -4.19
CA ARG A 8 69.70 -11.14 -4.20
C ARG A 8 68.45 -10.42 -4.65
N LEU A 9 67.86 -10.90 -5.72
CA LEU A 9 66.57 -10.47 -6.24
C LEU A 9 65.45 -11.25 -5.48
N SER A 10 64.66 -10.55 -4.65
CA SER A 10 63.50 -11.13 -3.99
C SER A 10 62.30 -10.97 -4.89
N ILE A 11 61.76 -12.09 -5.38
CA ILE A 11 60.48 -12.12 -6.10
C ILE A 11 59.35 -12.18 -5.05
N ALA A 12 58.59 -11.11 -4.97
CA ALA A 12 57.35 -11.08 -4.16
C ALA A 12 56.24 -11.74 -4.97
N LEU A 13 55.76 -12.90 -4.50
CA LEU A 13 54.53 -13.53 -4.99
C LEU A 13 53.32 -12.76 -4.41
N GLY A 14 52.66 -11.97 -5.24
CA GLY A 14 51.41 -11.34 -4.89
C GLY A 14 50.27 -12.36 -4.93
N SER A 15 49.75 -12.72 -3.77
CA SER A 15 48.52 -13.51 -3.66
C SER A 15 47.33 -12.64 -4.05
N VAL A 16 46.71 -12.93 -5.19
CA VAL A 16 45.42 -12.38 -5.57
C VAL A 16 44.36 -13.11 -4.73
N ILE A 17 43.83 -12.42 -3.72
CA ILE A 17 42.63 -12.88 -2.99
C ILE A 17 41.44 -12.56 -3.88
N ALA A 18 40.90 -13.57 -4.55
CA ALA A 18 39.62 -13.49 -5.19
C ALA A 18 38.56 -13.39 -4.06
N LEU A 19 38.01 -12.20 -3.85
CA LEU A 19 36.78 -12.05 -3.08
C LEU A 19 35.66 -12.75 -3.87
N ALA A 20 35.30 -13.94 -3.43
CA ALA A 20 34.03 -14.54 -3.81
C ALA A 20 32.94 -13.63 -3.26
N ALA A 21 32.19 -12.98 -4.14
CA ALA A 21 30.93 -12.33 -3.78
C ALA A 21 30.00 -13.44 -3.31
N GLY A 22 29.96 -13.64 -1.99
CA GLY A 22 28.96 -14.50 -1.38
C GLY A 22 27.59 -13.91 -1.67
N SER A 23 26.74 -14.66 -2.34
CA SER A 23 25.32 -14.36 -2.43
C SER A 23 24.79 -14.29 -1.00
N VAL A 24 24.46 -13.08 -0.55
CA VAL A 24 23.73 -12.87 0.71
C VAL A 24 22.35 -13.50 0.50
N HIS A 25 22.12 -14.65 1.09
CA HIS A 25 20.80 -15.26 1.13
C HIS A 25 19.92 -14.38 2.01
N ALA A 26 18.68 -14.17 1.59
CA ALA A 26 17.67 -13.52 2.42
C ALA A 26 17.61 -14.23 3.79
N ASP A 27 17.36 -13.47 4.86
CA ASP A 27 17.11 -14.02 6.20
C ASP A 27 15.75 -14.77 6.29
N GLY A 28 15.28 -15.32 5.18
CA GLY A 28 14.17 -16.25 5.06
C GLY A 28 14.73 -17.67 4.91
N ASN A 29 14.42 -18.53 5.84
CA ASN A 29 14.92 -19.91 5.88
C ASN A 29 14.48 -20.72 4.66
N GLY A 30 15.38 -20.94 3.71
CA GLY A 30 15.32 -22.07 2.79
C GLY A 30 14.28 -21.94 1.66
N ASN A 31 13.47 -22.96 1.49
CA ASN A 31 12.49 -23.09 0.42
C ASN A 31 11.19 -22.35 0.73
N ALA A 32 10.46 -21.91 -0.31
CA ALA A 32 9.12 -21.37 -0.15
C ALA A 32 8.18 -22.36 0.53
N GLU A 33 7.39 -21.89 1.48
CA GLU A 33 6.26 -22.64 2.03
C GLU A 33 5.14 -22.70 0.98
N VAL A 34 4.73 -23.91 0.57
CA VAL A 34 3.65 -24.09 -0.41
C VAL A 34 2.40 -24.56 0.30
N THR A 35 1.31 -23.82 0.16
CA THR A 35 0.00 -24.19 0.70
C THR A 35 -1.10 -24.02 -0.34
N SER A 36 -2.11 -24.88 -0.29
CA SER A 36 -3.28 -24.79 -1.15
C SER A 36 -4.39 -23.99 -0.47
N ALA A 37 -5.23 -23.32 -1.25
CA ALA A 37 -6.52 -22.88 -0.77
C ALA A 37 -7.29 -24.09 -0.19
N VAL A 38 -7.78 -23.97 1.04
CA VAL A 38 -8.54 -25.04 1.69
C VAL A 38 -9.97 -25.13 1.16
N GLN A 39 -10.42 -24.07 0.52
CA GLN A 39 -11.72 -23.98 -0.14
C GLN A 39 -11.64 -23.04 -1.33
N HIS A 40 -12.33 -23.40 -2.42
CA HIS A 40 -12.57 -22.50 -3.55
C HIS A 40 -13.90 -22.85 -4.20
N ASP A 41 -14.54 -21.84 -4.78
CA ASP A 41 -15.81 -21.99 -5.51
C ASP A 41 -16.02 -20.84 -6.50
N VAL A 42 -17.21 -20.77 -7.07
CA VAL A 42 -17.65 -19.72 -7.98
C VAL A 42 -18.91 -19.03 -7.43
N LEU A 43 -18.82 -17.74 -7.14
CA LEU A 43 -20.00 -16.89 -7.01
C LEU A 43 -20.50 -16.52 -8.40
N HIS A 44 -21.69 -16.95 -8.78
CA HIS A 44 -22.20 -16.72 -10.13
C HIS A 44 -22.60 -15.28 -10.43
N SER A 45 -23.00 -14.50 -9.42
CA SER A 45 -23.36 -13.08 -9.58
C SER A 45 -23.37 -12.36 -8.25
N LEU A 46 -22.49 -11.37 -8.09
CA LEU A 46 -22.53 -10.51 -6.90
C LEU A 46 -23.80 -9.66 -6.87
N ARG A 47 -24.25 -9.14 -8.02
CA ARG A 47 -25.49 -8.36 -8.14
C ARG A 47 -26.73 -9.15 -7.72
N GLY A 48 -26.72 -10.45 -7.96
CA GLY A 48 -27.81 -11.37 -7.58
C GLY A 48 -27.72 -11.87 -6.13
N THR A 49 -26.66 -11.54 -5.42
CA THR A 49 -26.42 -11.99 -4.05
C THR A 49 -27.14 -11.06 -3.06
N MET A 50 -27.84 -11.65 -2.09
CA MET A 50 -28.46 -10.88 -1.01
C MET A 50 -27.34 -10.29 -0.11
N PRO A 51 -27.35 -8.98 0.14
CA PRO A 51 -26.40 -8.36 1.06
C PRO A 51 -26.44 -9.01 2.44
N ARG A 52 -25.27 -9.20 3.02
CA ARG A 52 -25.16 -9.64 4.42
C ARG A 52 -25.65 -8.52 5.34
N PRO A 53 -26.40 -8.84 6.38
CA PRO A 53 -26.85 -7.83 7.33
C PRO A 53 -25.67 -7.28 8.14
N ASP A 54 -25.77 -6.02 8.55
CA ASP A 54 -24.85 -5.44 9.53
C ASP A 54 -24.98 -6.16 10.88
N ASP A 55 -23.87 -6.50 11.50
CA ASP A 55 -23.84 -7.00 12.86
C ASP A 55 -23.57 -5.86 13.86
N PHE A 56 -24.62 -5.25 14.34
CA PHE A 56 -24.55 -4.21 15.38
C PHE A 56 -24.56 -4.77 16.82
N SER A 57 -24.61 -6.08 16.99
CA SER A 57 -24.76 -6.70 18.32
C SER A 57 -23.56 -6.42 19.24
N LYS A 58 -22.39 -6.18 18.66
CA LYS A 58 -21.14 -5.93 19.40
C LYS A 58 -20.82 -4.43 19.60
N GLY A 59 -21.68 -3.54 19.10
CA GLY A 59 -21.41 -2.10 19.09
C GLY A 59 -20.24 -1.69 18.17
N PRO A 60 -19.92 -0.38 18.10
CA PRO A 60 -18.82 0.11 17.30
C PRO A 60 -17.47 -0.43 17.78
N ARG A 61 -16.57 -0.80 16.84
CA ARG A 61 -15.25 -1.39 17.11
C ARG A 61 -14.13 -0.44 16.69
N ILE A 62 -13.07 -0.37 17.49
CA ILE A 62 -11.82 0.24 17.11
C ILE A 62 -10.88 -0.89 16.70
N HIS A 63 -10.41 -0.88 15.44
CA HIS A 63 -9.36 -1.80 15.01
C HIS A 63 -8.07 -1.40 15.71
N PRO A 64 -7.42 -2.32 16.44
CA PRO A 64 -6.21 -1.99 17.18
C PRO A 64 -5.04 -1.68 16.24
N LEU A 65 -4.20 -0.75 16.61
CA LEU A 65 -2.91 -0.58 15.96
C LEU A 65 -1.94 -1.64 16.47
N HIS A 66 -1.37 -2.41 15.56
CA HIS A 66 -0.25 -3.31 15.84
C HIS A 66 1.06 -2.62 15.43
N PRO A 67 1.81 -2.02 16.38
CA PRO A 67 3.04 -1.31 16.05
C PRO A 67 4.11 -2.28 15.56
N LEU A 68 4.85 -1.84 14.54
CA LEU A 68 5.99 -2.58 14.03
C LEU A 68 7.26 -2.17 14.78
N PRO A 69 8.22 -3.11 14.98
CA PRO A 69 9.55 -2.74 15.41
C PRO A 69 10.17 -1.88 14.31
N TRP A 70 10.47 -0.64 14.64
CA TRP A 70 11.08 0.25 13.69
C TRP A 70 12.48 0.65 14.16
N LEU A 71 13.35 0.88 13.20
CA LEU A 71 14.72 1.27 13.45
C LEU A 71 14.85 2.77 13.22
N ASP A 72 14.88 3.54 14.29
CA ASP A 72 15.36 4.92 14.22
C ASP A 72 16.78 4.95 13.67
N GLY A 73 17.02 5.85 12.74
CA GLY A 73 18.39 6.24 12.42
C GLY A 73 19.05 6.77 13.71
N PRO A 74 20.35 6.53 13.91
CA PRO A 74 21.03 6.95 15.13
C PRO A 74 20.82 8.45 15.36
N GLY A 75 20.31 8.81 16.56
CA GLY A 75 20.16 10.19 17.00
C GLY A 75 18.93 10.95 16.54
N ASN A 76 17.90 10.27 16.00
CA ASN A 76 16.66 10.92 15.53
C ASN A 76 16.98 12.10 14.58
N PRO A 77 17.58 11.81 13.40
CA PRO A 77 18.16 12.82 12.54
C PRO A 77 17.09 13.76 11.95
N PRO A 78 17.45 15.00 11.61
CA PRO A 78 16.58 15.87 10.85
C PRO A 78 16.29 15.28 9.47
N ASP A 79 15.18 15.70 8.86
CA ASP A 79 14.82 15.32 7.50
C ASP A 79 15.84 15.88 6.50
N GLY A 80 16.57 14.99 5.81
CA GLY A 80 17.63 15.33 4.86
C GLY A 80 17.13 15.67 3.44
N ALA A 81 15.81 15.57 3.19
CA ALA A 81 15.22 15.84 1.87
C ALA A 81 13.99 16.76 1.96
N LEU A 82 13.93 17.62 2.97
CA LEU A 82 12.80 18.52 3.18
C LEU A 82 12.64 19.50 2.02
N GLN A 83 11.46 19.50 1.43
CA GLN A 83 10.97 20.54 0.54
C GLN A 83 9.99 21.44 1.34
N GLY A 84 10.50 22.55 1.86
CA GLY A 84 9.75 23.52 2.68
C GLY A 84 8.95 24.55 1.89
N SER A 85 8.89 24.45 0.56
CA SER A 85 8.11 25.32 -0.31
C SER A 85 7.75 24.58 -1.60
N ALA A 86 6.59 24.89 -2.16
CA ALA A 86 6.19 24.34 -3.46
C ALA A 86 7.08 24.87 -4.60
N SER A 87 7.32 24.05 -5.62
CA SER A 87 7.96 24.47 -6.86
C SER A 87 6.90 24.81 -7.90
N GLY A 88 6.70 26.09 -8.19
CA GLY A 88 5.69 26.53 -9.17
C GLY A 88 4.25 26.50 -8.64
N THR A 89 3.28 26.77 -9.52
CA THR A 89 1.89 27.06 -9.16
C THR A 89 0.89 26.00 -9.63
N PHE A 90 1.31 24.98 -10.36
CA PHE A 90 0.40 24.05 -11.03
C PHE A 90 0.40 22.69 -10.37
N ALA A 91 -0.69 22.37 -9.67
CA ALA A 91 -1.05 20.99 -9.34
C ALA A 91 -1.80 20.35 -10.55
N PRO A 92 -1.91 19.01 -10.60
CA PRO A 92 -2.81 18.35 -11.54
C PRO A 92 -4.23 18.92 -11.42
N THR A 93 -4.91 19.08 -12.55
CA THR A 93 -6.26 19.66 -12.58
C THR A 93 -7.24 18.70 -11.92
N LEU A 94 -7.91 19.15 -10.86
CA LEU A 94 -8.96 18.39 -10.18
C LEU A 94 -10.17 18.22 -11.10
N GLY A 95 -10.56 16.97 -11.31
CA GLY A 95 -11.82 16.60 -11.94
C GLY A 95 -12.97 16.56 -10.94
N SER A 96 -14.05 15.93 -11.31
CA SER A 96 -15.18 15.74 -10.39
C SER A 96 -14.85 14.66 -9.35
N GLY A 97 -15.32 14.86 -8.12
CA GLY A 97 -15.25 13.87 -7.05
C GLY A 97 -16.64 13.54 -6.51
N VAL A 98 -16.76 12.39 -5.84
CA VAL A 98 -17.98 11.94 -5.15
C VAL A 98 -17.66 11.44 -3.76
N ASP A 99 -18.63 11.48 -2.85
CA ASP A 99 -18.51 10.79 -1.58
C ASP A 99 -18.48 9.29 -1.81
N GLY A 100 -17.61 8.62 -1.10
CA GLY A 100 -17.54 7.16 -1.07
C GLY A 100 -18.23 6.58 0.17
N VAL A 101 -18.00 5.30 0.41
CA VAL A 101 -18.55 4.57 1.56
C VAL A 101 -18.15 5.26 2.87
N GLY A 102 -19.10 5.50 3.74
CA GLY A 102 -18.91 6.17 5.03
C GLY A 102 -20.20 6.74 5.58
N ASN A 103 -20.11 7.66 6.52
CA ASN A 103 -21.26 8.24 7.18
C ASN A 103 -22.18 8.98 6.21
N GLY A 104 -23.45 8.53 6.15
CA GLY A 104 -24.47 9.09 5.27
C GLY A 104 -24.39 8.65 3.81
N PHE A 105 -23.55 7.66 3.50
CA PHE A 105 -23.48 7.08 2.15
C PHE A 105 -24.65 6.13 1.90
N SER A 106 -25.24 6.22 0.72
CA SER A 106 -26.38 5.38 0.30
C SER A 106 -26.24 4.99 -1.16
N GLY A 107 -26.80 3.84 -1.51
CA GLY A 107 -26.81 3.31 -2.86
C GLY A 107 -27.92 2.31 -3.10
N PRO A 108 -27.89 1.55 -4.20
CA PRO A 108 -28.95 0.62 -4.56
C PRO A 108 -29.25 -0.46 -3.52
N GLN A 109 -28.30 -0.83 -2.66
CA GLN A 109 -28.48 -1.84 -1.61
C GLN A 109 -28.80 -1.25 -0.23
N GLY A 110 -29.04 0.05 -0.13
CA GLY A 110 -29.41 0.71 1.12
C GLY A 110 -28.42 1.79 1.56
N SER A 111 -28.32 2.00 2.87
CA SER A 111 -27.43 3.00 3.48
C SER A 111 -26.34 2.31 4.30
N PHE A 112 -25.15 2.91 4.31
CA PHE A 112 -24.02 2.44 5.12
C PHE A 112 -24.06 3.07 6.51
N THR A 113 -23.86 2.26 7.52
CA THR A 113 -23.69 2.71 8.90
C THR A 113 -22.26 2.45 9.36
N VAL A 114 -21.58 3.48 9.82
CA VAL A 114 -20.22 3.35 10.37
C VAL A 114 -20.28 2.65 11.72
N ASN A 115 -19.70 1.45 11.80
CA ASN A 115 -19.65 0.62 13.01
C ASN A 115 -18.24 0.23 13.42
N SER A 116 -17.23 0.76 12.74
CA SER A 116 -15.80 0.52 13.04
C SER A 116 -14.97 1.76 12.73
N ALA A 117 -13.77 1.81 13.25
CA ALA A 117 -12.75 2.81 12.94
C ALA A 117 -11.36 2.18 13.09
N PRO A 118 -10.43 2.56 12.23
CA PRO A 118 -10.52 3.49 11.11
C PRO A 118 -11.17 2.86 9.88
N PRO A 119 -11.40 3.61 8.78
CA PRO A 119 -11.97 3.07 7.54
C PRO A 119 -11.00 2.26 6.70
N ASP A 120 -9.70 2.52 6.76
CA ASP A 120 -8.66 1.91 5.91
C ASP A 120 -9.06 1.96 4.45
N THR A 121 -9.14 3.17 3.94
CA THR A 121 -9.76 3.49 2.66
C THR A 121 -8.94 2.96 1.48
N ASN A 122 -9.47 2.00 0.75
CA ASN A 122 -8.86 1.43 -0.44
C ASN A 122 -9.79 1.54 -1.64
N GLY A 123 -9.23 1.58 -2.85
CA GLY A 123 -10.01 1.63 -4.06
C GLY A 123 -9.16 1.50 -5.31
N ALA A 124 -9.75 0.98 -6.36
CA ALA A 124 -9.11 0.83 -7.66
C ALA A 124 -10.02 1.26 -8.80
N VAL A 125 -9.43 1.79 -9.87
CA VAL A 125 -10.11 2.14 -11.10
C VAL A 125 -9.89 1.06 -12.14
N GLY A 126 -10.99 0.60 -12.75
CA GLY A 126 -10.97 -0.31 -13.89
C GLY A 126 -11.34 0.39 -15.20
N ALA A 127 -11.65 -0.40 -16.23
CA ALA A 127 -12.00 0.16 -17.54
C ALA A 127 -13.29 1.02 -17.51
N THR A 128 -14.32 0.57 -16.82
CA THR A 128 -15.65 1.22 -16.79
C THR A 128 -16.18 1.48 -15.38
N GLN A 129 -15.54 0.95 -14.35
CA GLN A 129 -15.99 1.01 -12.97
C GLN A 129 -14.87 1.47 -12.05
N TYR A 130 -15.26 1.98 -10.89
CA TYR A 130 -14.39 2.18 -9.73
C TYR A 130 -14.95 1.35 -8.58
N VAL A 131 -14.10 0.57 -7.92
CA VAL A 131 -14.47 -0.17 -6.72
C VAL A 131 -13.80 0.49 -5.54
N GLN A 132 -14.59 0.85 -4.53
CA GLN A 132 -14.08 1.30 -3.24
C GLN A 132 -14.42 0.28 -2.17
N ILE A 133 -13.43 -0.07 -1.36
CA ILE A 133 -13.59 -0.90 -0.17
C ILE A 133 -13.07 -0.15 1.05
N VAL A 134 -13.75 -0.32 2.16
CA VAL A 134 -13.35 0.17 3.48
C VAL A 134 -13.43 -0.97 4.48
N ASN A 135 -12.93 -0.78 5.67
CA ASN A 135 -13.19 -1.74 6.75
C ASN A 135 -14.70 -1.97 6.87
N THR A 136 -15.10 -3.22 6.68
CA THR A 136 -16.44 -3.75 6.78
C THR A 136 -17.40 -3.51 5.61
N GLY A 137 -17.04 -2.72 4.57
CA GLY A 137 -18.00 -2.50 3.48
C GLY A 137 -17.37 -2.05 2.16
N PHE A 138 -18.12 -2.22 1.05
CA PHE A 138 -17.69 -1.76 -0.26
C PHE A 138 -18.83 -1.28 -1.15
N ALA A 139 -18.49 -0.56 -2.20
CA ALA A 139 -19.40 -0.14 -3.25
C ALA A 139 -18.69 -0.10 -4.61
N VAL A 140 -19.48 -0.27 -5.67
CA VAL A 140 -19.04 -0.17 -7.08
C VAL A 140 -19.71 1.05 -7.69
N PHE A 141 -18.90 1.85 -8.38
CA PHE A 141 -19.32 3.07 -9.05
C PHE A 141 -19.12 2.92 -10.57
N ASP A 142 -20.04 3.47 -11.34
CA ASP A 142 -19.80 3.72 -12.76
C ASP A 142 -18.73 4.80 -12.90
N LYS A 143 -17.67 4.52 -13.66
CA LYS A 143 -16.52 5.43 -13.78
C LYS A 143 -16.87 6.75 -14.46
N ALA A 144 -17.72 6.71 -15.47
CA ALA A 144 -18.06 7.90 -16.27
C ALA A 144 -19.00 8.84 -15.51
N THR A 145 -20.06 8.30 -14.92
CA THR A 145 -21.10 9.07 -14.21
C THR A 145 -20.79 9.27 -12.74
N LYS A 146 -19.92 8.41 -12.16
CA LYS A 146 -19.63 8.31 -10.72
C LYS A 146 -20.86 7.94 -9.87
N SER A 147 -21.92 7.45 -10.49
CA SER A 147 -23.08 6.93 -9.77
C SER A 147 -22.76 5.57 -9.15
N VAL A 148 -23.35 5.29 -7.98
CA VAL A 148 -23.25 3.99 -7.34
C VAL A 148 -24.09 2.98 -8.14
N VAL A 149 -23.46 1.93 -8.66
CA VAL A 149 -24.14 0.86 -9.42
C VAL A 149 -24.36 -0.39 -8.59
N TYR A 150 -23.63 -0.54 -7.48
CA TYR A 150 -23.81 -1.62 -6.50
C TYR A 150 -23.26 -1.19 -5.13
N GLY A 151 -23.90 -1.61 -4.07
CA GLY A 151 -23.54 -1.27 -2.69
C GLY A 151 -24.28 -0.05 -2.16
N PRO A 152 -23.98 0.40 -0.92
CA PRO A 152 -23.00 -0.22 -0.03
C PRO A 152 -23.48 -1.59 0.46
N VAL A 153 -22.54 -2.51 0.62
CA VAL A 153 -22.77 -3.83 1.23
C VAL A 153 -21.63 -4.17 2.18
N GLN A 154 -21.88 -5.06 3.14
CA GLN A 154 -20.83 -5.61 3.98
C GLN A 154 -19.79 -6.36 3.12
N SER A 155 -18.50 -6.24 3.44
CA SER A 155 -17.43 -6.82 2.62
C SER A 155 -17.58 -8.34 2.48
N ASN A 156 -18.04 -9.03 3.52
CA ASN A 156 -18.28 -10.46 3.48
C ASN A 156 -19.51 -10.88 2.65
N THR A 157 -20.27 -9.94 2.08
CA THR A 157 -21.31 -10.24 1.07
C THR A 157 -20.71 -10.94 -0.15
N LEU A 158 -19.46 -10.62 -0.49
CA LEU A 158 -18.75 -11.27 -1.58
C LEU A 158 -18.56 -12.79 -1.35
N TRP A 159 -18.55 -13.23 -0.09
CA TRP A 159 -18.43 -14.63 0.30
C TRP A 159 -19.75 -15.30 0.74
N SER A 160 -20.90 -14.68 0.52
CA SER A 160 -22.20 -15.31 0.83
C SER A 160 -22.31 -16.68 0.16
N GLY A 161 -22.68 -17.71 0.94
CA GLY A 161 -22.79 -19.11 0.52
C GLY A 161 -21.46 -19.84 0.32
N PHE A 162 -20.33 -19.18 0.60
CA PHE A 162 -19.00 -19.81 0.53
C PHE A 162 -18.75 -20.75 1.70
N GLY A 163 -19.32 -20.45 2.87
CA GLY A 163 -19.10 -21.17 4.11
C GLY A 163 -17.80 -20.79 4.83
N GLY A 164 -17.70 -21.18 6.11
CA GLY A 164 -16.54 -20.92 6.94
C GLY A 164 -16.31 -19.45 7.29
N PRO A 165 -15.13 -19.12 7.85
CA PRO A 165 -14.82 -17.77 8.32
C PRO A 165 -14.88 -16.68 7.25
N CYS A 166 -14.51 -16.97 6.00
CA CYS A 166 -14.64 -15.97 4.91
C CYS A 166 -16.08 -15.47 4.73
N GLU A 167 -17.09 -16.33 4.96
CA GLU A 167 -18.50 -15.91 4.90
C GLU A 167 -18.94 -15.21 6.18
N THR A 168 -18.54 -15.71 7.35
CA THR A 168 -19.09 -15.27 8.64
C THR A 168 -18.44 -14.03 9.20
N ASP A 169 -17.15 -13.84 8.92
CA ASP A 169 -16.35 -12.77 9.50
C ASP A 169 -16.33 -11.54 8.58
N ASN A 170 -16.37 -10.37 9.18
CA ASN A 170 -16.25 -9.09 8.47
C ASN A 170 -15.28 -8.22 9.26
N ASP A 171 -14.02 -8.65 9.28
CA ASP A 171 -13.01 -8.15 10.21
C ASP A 171 -12.24 -6.95 9.66
N GLY A 172 -12.21 -6.77 8.34
CA GLY A 172 -11.58 -5.61 7.72
C GLY A 172 -10.27 -5.89 6.99
N ASP A 173 -9.39 -4.90 6.96
CA ASP A 173 -8.13 -4.82 6.22
C ASP A 173 -8.27 -5.26 4.76
N ALA A 174 -9.39 -4.89 4.16
CA ALA A 174 -9.70 -5.31 2.82
C ALA A 174 -8.92 -4.48 1.78
N THR A 175 -8.47 -5.13 0.71
CA THR A 175 -7.84 -4.48 -0.43
C THR A 175 -8.56 -4.80 -1.72
N VAL A 176 -8.54 -3.87 -2.67
CA VAL A 176 -8.97 -4.08 -4.05
C VAL A 176 -7.89 -3.59 -4.99
N VAL A 177 -7.53 -4.43 -5.95
CA VAL A 177 -6.65 -4.06 -7.05
C VAL A 177 -7.29 -4.46 -8.38
N TYR A 178 -6.87 -3.81 -9.46
CA TYR A 178 -7.35 -4.12 -10.80
C TYR A 178 -6.23 -4.70 -11.66
N ASP A 179 -6.38 -5.96 -12.01
CA ASP A 179 -5.50 -6.64 -12.97
C ASP A 179 -5.80 -6.15 -14.38
N LYS A 180 -5.06 -5.17 -14.84
CA LYS A 180 -5.25 -4.52 -16.15
C LYS A 180 -5.03 -5.48 -17.31
N ALA A 181 -4.05 -6.38 -17.17
CA ALA A 181 -3.71 -7.33 -18.24
C ALA A 181 -4.81 -8.38 -18.46
N ALA A 182 -5.49 -8.79 -17.40
CA ALA A 182 -6.58 -9.74 -17.46
C ALA A 182 -7.96 -9.07 -17.52
N ASN A 183 -8.06 -7.77 -17.26
CA ASN A 183 -9.32 -7.04 -17.01
C ASN A 183 -10.14 -7.71 -15.91
N ARG A 184 -9.55 -7.85 -14.72
CA ARG A 184 -10.16 -8.50 -13.55
C ARG A 184 -9.98 -7.68 -12.29
N TRP A 185 -10.97 -7.76 -11.42
CA TRP A 185 -10.91 -7.26 -10.06
C TRP A 185 -10.37 -8.34 -9.16
N VAL A 186 -9.48 -7.97 -8.26
CA VAL A 186 -9.00 -8.84 -7.18
C VAL A 186 -9.32 -8.14 -5.88
N ILE A 187 -10.10 -8.81 -5.04
CA ILE A 187 -10.53 -8.30 -3.73
C ILE A 187 -10.07 -9.29 -2.68
N SER A 188 -9.42 -8.80 -1.64
CA SER A 188 -9.02 -9.62 -0.50
C SER A 188 -9.46 -9.01 0.81
N GLN A 189 -9.69 -9.86 1.80
CA GLN A 189 -9.89 -9.50 3.21
C GLN A 189 -9.45 -10.64 4.10
N PHE A 190 -9.06 -10.35 5.32
CA PHE A 190 -8.82 -11.40 6.29
C PHE A 190 -10.10 -11.85 7.01
N ALA A 191 -10.11 -13.07 7.53
CA ALA A 191 -11.09 -13.60 8.44
C ALA A 191 -10.36 -14.08 9.70
N VAL A 192 -10.43 -13.28 10.77
CA VAL A 192 -9.54 -13.37 11.93
C VAL A 192 -10.27 -13.22 13.27
N THR A 193 -11.58 -13.34 13.27
CA THR A 193 -12.38 -13.36 14.52
C THR A 193 -11.92 -14.45 15.49
N ALA A 194 -11.55 -15.61 14.97
CA ALA A 194 -10.99 -16.74 15.74
C ALA A 194 -10.07 -17.59 14.88
N ALA A 195 -9.03 -18.17 15.51
CA ALA A 195 -8.17 -19.15 14.82
C ALA A 195 -8.96 -20.45 14.50
N PRO A 196 -8.67 -21.12 13.37
CA PRO A 196 -7.64 -20.79 12.39
C PRO A 196 -8.00 -19.58 11.54
N TYR A 197 -7.01 -18.69 11.33
CA TYR A 197 -7.16 -17.48 10.53
C TYR A 197 -7.06 -17.75 9.03
N TYR A 198 -7.71 -16.92 8.23
CA TYR A 198 -7.72 -17.05 6.78
C TYR A 198 -7.50 -15.72 6.07
N GLN A 199 -6.88 -15.78 4.90
CA GLN A 199 -6.97 -14.73 3.88
C GLN A 199 -7.96 -15.18 2.82
N CYS A 200 -8.99 -14.37 2.61
CA CYS A 200 -10.05 -14.62 1.65
C CYS A 200 -9.75 -13.79 0.40
N VAL A 201 -9.58 -14.42 -0.76
CA VAL A 201 -9.24 -13.76 -2.01
C VAL A 201 -10.28 -14.09 -3.07
N ALA A 202 -10.80 -13.08 -3.76
CA ALA A 202 -11.78 -13.23 -4.82
C ALA A 202 -11.30 -12.54 -6.10
N VAL A 203 -11.36 -13.25 -7.24
CA VAL A 203 -11.00 -12.75 -8.56
C VAL A 203 -12.24 -12.71 -9.43
N SER A 204 -12.59 -11.55 -9.99
CA SER A 204 -13.77 -11.45 -10.86
C SER A 204 -13.61 -12.29 -12.14
N ALA A 205 -14.66 -12.95 -12.58
CA ALA A 205 -14.63 -13.75 -13.81
C ALA A 205 -14.65 -12.88 -15.07
N THR A 206 -15.03 -11.61 -14.97
CA THR A 206 -15.06 -10.63 -16.06
C THR A 206 -14.59 -9.26 -15.57
N SER A 207 -14.60 -8.26 -16.43
CA SER A 207 -14.32 -6.87 -16.05
C SER A 207 -15.45 -6.18 -15.27
N ASP A 208 -16.62 -6.80 -15.14
CA ASP A 208 -17.73 -6.29 -14.33
C ASP A 208 -17.54 -6.68 -12.86
N ALA A 209 -17.29 -5.71 -12.01
CA ALA A 209 -17.12 -5.90 -10.57
C ALA A 209 -18.40 -6.38 -9.85
N THR A 210 -19.54 -6.35 -10.51
CA THR A 210 -20.82 -6.82 -9.95
C THR A 210 -21.23 -8.21 -10.45
N GLY A 211 -20.36 -8.82 -11.26
CA GLY A 211 -20.57 -10.12 -11.90
C GLY A 211 -20.17 -11.32 -11.03
N ALA A 212 -19.69 -12.37 -11.69
CA ALA A 212 -19.20 -13.58 -11.04
C ALA A 212 -17.79 -13.43 -10.49
N TYR A 213 -17.49 -14.21 -9.44
CA TYR A 213 -16.17 -14.24 -8.81
C TYR A 213 -15.72 -15.68 -8.54
N TYR A 214 -14.44 -15.95 -8.77
CA TYR A 214 -13.72 -17.12 -8.27
C TYR A 214 -13.20 -16.78 -6.88
N ARG A 215 -13.56 -17.59 -5.86
CA ARG A 215 -13.30 -17.28 -4.45
C ARG A 215 -12.42 -18.34 -3.82
N TYR A 216 -11.53 -17.91 -2.93
CA TYR A 216 -10.51 -18.76 -2.31
C TYR A 216 -10.33 -18.41 -0.85
N ALA A 217 -10.10 -19.43 0.00
CA ALA A 217 -9.69 -19.27 1.38
C ALA A 217 -8.31 -19.89 1.60
N PHE A 218 -7.31 -19.07 1.94
CA PHE A 218 -5.96 -19.50 2.24
C PHE A 218 -5.73 -19.54 3.77
N PRO A 219 -5.21 -20.64 4.34
CA PRO A 219 -5.08 -20.79 5.77
C PRO A 219 -3.79 -20.13 6.30
N TYR A 220 -3.89 -19.47 7.47
CA TYR A 220 -2.77 -18.89 8.21
C TYR A 220 -2.63 -19.47 9.63
N GLY A 221 -3.42 -20.50 9.97
CA GLY A 221 -3.38 -21.17 11.24
C GLY A 221 -3.71 -20.26 12.42
N SER A 222 -2.86 -20.22 13.43
CA SER A 222 -3.06 -19.40 14.63
C SER A 222 -2.18 -18.14 14.66
N VAL A 223 -1.40 -17.88 13.61
CA VAL A 223 -0.55 -16.68 13.50
C VAL A 223 -1.32 -15.62 12.71
N PHE A 224 -1.60 -14.51 13.37
CA PHE A 224 -2.46 -13.46 12.83
C PHE A 224 -1.79 -12.72 11.66
N PRO A 225 -2.40 -12.72 10.44
CA PRO A 225 -1.87 -12.06 9.25
C PRO A 225 -2.39 -10.62 9.15
N ASP A 226 -1.79 -9.69 9.87
CA ASP A 226 -2.16 -8.28 9.93
C ASP A 226 -1.70 -7.51 8.70
N TYR A 227 -2.41 -6.43 8.35
CA TYR A 227 -1.99 -5.46 7.35
C TYR A 227 -1.74 -6.08 5.95
N PRO A 228 -2.68 -6.86 5.38
CA PRO A 228 -2.52 -7.41 4.03
C PRO A 228 -2.35 -6.31 3.00
N LYS A 229 -1.34 -6.44 2.11
CA LYS A 229 -1.11 -5.50 1.00
C LYS A 229 -0.86 -6.27 -0.28
N MET A 230 -1.72 -6.04 -1.26
CA MET A 230 -1.72 -6.78 -2.51
C MET A 230 -1.13 -5.96 -3.67
N GLY A 231 -0.44 -6.66 -4.58
CA GLY A 231 0.05 -6.13 -5.85
C GLY A 231 -0.16 -7.13 -6.98
N VAL A 232 -0.45 -6.62 -8.16
CA VAL A 232 -0.64 -7.40 -9.39
C VAL A 232 0.67 -7.49 -10.16
N TRP A 233 1.04 -8.69 -10.56
CA TRP A 233 2.20 -8.97 -11.40
C TRP A 233 1.85 -9.99 -12.50
N PRO A 234 2.63 -10.11 -13.57
CA PRO A 234 2.28 -11.02 -14.66
C PRO A 234 2.17 -12.49 -14.26
N ASP A 235 2.96 -12.94 -13.30
CA ASP A 235 3.09 -14.34 -12.90
C ASP A 235 2.32 -14.72 -11.64
N ALA A 236 1.91 -13.72 -10.81
CA ALA A 236 1.19 -13.96 -9.57
C ALA A 236 0.42 -12.73 -9.09
N TYR A 237 -0.50 -12.93 -8.17
CA TYR A 237 -0.93 -11.89 -7.23
C TYR A 237 -0.05 -11.99 -5.99
N TYR A 238 0.67 -10.92 -5.66
CA TYR A 238 1.55 -10.91 -4.50
C TYR A 238 0.87 -10.21 -3.33
N GLU A 239 0.97 -10.80 -2.15
CA GLU A 239 0.41 -10.21 -0.95
C GLU A 239 1.38 -10.36 0.23
N THR A 240 1.46 -9.34 1.05
CA THR A 240 2.36 -9.31 2.20
C THR A 240 1.58 -9.05 3.48
N PHE A 241 2.09 -9.57 4.60
CA PHE A 241 1.45 -9.50 5.90
C PHE A 241 2.47 -9.20 6.98
N ASN A 242 2.04 -8.53 8.05
CA ASN A 242 2.73 -8.50 9.33
C ASN A 242 2.19 -9.64 10.20
N MET A 243 3.03 -10.62 10.50
CA MET A 243 2.59 -11.78 11.26
C MET A 243 2.70 -11.53 12.77
N PHE A 244 1.68 -11.94 13.53
CA PHE A 244 1.68 -11.83 14.99
C PHE A 244 1.32 -13.18 15.64
N ASN A 245 2.13 -13.61 16.58
CA ASN A 245 1.80 -14.73 17.48
C ASN A 245 1.23 -14.14 18.78
N GLY A 246 -0.08 -14.14 18.92
CA GLY A 246 -0.76 -13.30 19.90
C GLY A 246 -0.45 -11.82 19.64
N ASN A 247 0.14 -11.13 20.64
CA ASN A 247 0.55 -9.72 20.50
C ASN A 247 2.02 -9.55 20.11
N THR A 248 2.73 -10.63 19.84
CA THR A 248 4.17 -10.59 19.54
C THR A 248 4.38 -10.60 18.04
N PHE A 249 5.05 -9.56 17.52
CA PHE A 249 5.42 -9.50 16.11
C PHE A 249 6.36 -10.66 15.73
N ALA A 250 6.03 -11.36 14.65
CA ALA A 250 6.72 -12.55 14.18
C ALA A 250 7.44 -12.35 12.82
N GLY A 251 7.51 -11.12 12.32
CA GLY A 251 8.11 -10.79 11.02
C GLY A 251 7.08 -10.68 9.90
N ALA A 252 7.51 -10.18 8.75
CA ALA A 252 6.63 -10.12 7.58
C ALA A 252 6.56 -11.46 6.86
N LYS A 253 5.37 -11.83 6.35
CA LYS A 253 5.17 -12.96 5.43
C LYS A 253 4.86 -12.42 4.05
N LEU A 254 5.57 -12.95 3.03
CA LEU A 254 5.45 -12.54 1.65
C LEU A 254 4.94 -13.72 0.85
N CYS A 255 3.81 -13.56 0.15
CA CYS A 255 3.14 -14.64 -0.56
C CYS A 255 2.92 -14.30 -2.03
N ALA A 256 2.98 -15.30 -2.89
CA ALA A 256 2.56 -15.29 -4.28
C ALA A 256 1.40 -16.27 -4.45
N TYR A 257 0.26 -15.82 -5.00
CA TYR A 257 -0.89 -16.65 -5.34
C TYR A 257 -0.86 -17.00 -6.82
N ASP A 258 -1.24 -18.25 -7.16
CA ASP A 258 -1.29 -18.72 -8.55
C ASP A 258 -2.37 -17.96 -9.35
N ARG A 259 -1.95 -16.85 -9.96
CA ARG A 259 -2.81 -15.98 -10.76
C ARG A 259 -3.51 -16.73 -11.90
N ASN A 260 -2.82 -17.63 -12.59
CA ASN A 260 -3.38 -18.34 -13.74
C ASN A 260 -4.47 -19.32 -13.30
N ALA A 261 -4.26 -20.05 -12.20
CA ALA A 261 -5.30 -20.88 -11.62
C ALA A 261 -6.50 -20.05 -11.16
N MET A 262 -6.25 -18.93 -10.46
CA MET A 262 -7.31 -18.06 -9.95
C MET A 262 -8.12 -17.38 -11.05
N LEU A 263 -7.50 -16.99 -12.16
CA LEU A 263 -8.18 -16.40 -13.32
C LEU A 263 -9.11 -17.39 -14.04
N SER A 264 -8.86 -18.69 -13.91
CA SER A 264 -9.67 -19.76 -14.50
C SER A 264 -10.65 -20.40 -13.52
N GLY A 265 -10.64 -20.02 -12.24
CA GLY A 265 -11.44 -20.62 -11.19
C GLY A 265 -10.98 -22.03 -10.80
N ALA A 266 -9.76 -22.42 -11.17
CA ALA A 266 -9.16 -23.71 -10.79
C ALA A 266 -8.66 -23.66 -9.34
N ALA A 267 -8.38 -24.82 -8.76
CA ALA A 267 -7.73 -24.92 -7.45
C ALA A 267 -6.39 -24.18 -7.48
N ALA A 268 -6.18 -23.28 -6.52
CA ALA A 268 -5.02 -22.41 -6.46
C ALA A 268 -4.15 -22.71 -5.26
N THR A 269 -2.85 -22.48 -5.39
CA THR A 269 -1.85 -22.56 -4.34
C THR A 269 -1.25 -21.18 -4.08
N GLN A 270 -0.63 -21.04 -2.92
CA GLN A 270 0.28 -19.93 -2.60
C GLN A 270 1.66 -20.45 -2.29
N GLN A 271 2.67 -19.64 -2.57
CA GLN A 271 4.06 -19.87 -2.19
C GLN A 271 4.54 -18.69 -1.37
N CYS A 272 5.01 -18.93 -0.15
CA CYS A 272 5.30 -17.87 0.82
C CYS A 272 6.70 -17.98 1.40
N PHE A 273 7.26 -16.83 1.78
CA PHE A 273 8.46 -16.71 2.60
C PHE A 273 8.15 -15.94 3.88
N GLN A 274 8.70 -16.40 5.01
CA GLN A 274 8.64 -15.70 6.28
C GLN A 274 9.96 -14.97 6.52
N LEU A 275 9.90 -13.65 6.71
CA LEU A 275 11.06 -12.84 7.11
C LEU A 275 11.25 -12.86 8.62
N SER A 276 12.44 -12.48 9.08
CA SER A 276 12.73 -12.31 10.51
C SER A 276 11.96 -11.12 11.09
N THR A 277 11.93 -11.03 12.41
CA THR A 277 11.30 -9.93 13.15
C THR A 277 11.98 -8.56 12.95
N SER A 278 13.07 -8.51 12.19
CA SER A 278 13.71 -7.25 11.79
C SER A 278 12.96 -6.52 10.68
N TYR A 279 12.01 -7.18 10.00
CA TYR A 279 11.34 -6.65 8.82
C TYR A 279 9.82 -6.74 8.95
N GLY A 280 9.16 -5.59 8.78
CA GLY A 280 7.71 -5.45 8.75
C GLY A 280 7.28 -4.34 7.82
N GLY A 281 5.96 -4.20 7.57
CA GLY A 281 5.43 -3.16 6.68
C GLY A 281 5.95 -3.27 5.24
N VAL A 282 6.20 -4.49 4.76
CA VAL A 282 6.68 -4.75 3.40
C VAL A 282 5.53 -4.55 2.42
N LEU A 283 5.79 -3.88 1.30
CA LEU A 283 4.84 -3.70 0.20
C LEU A 283 5.29 -4.46 -1.03
N PRO A 284 4.40 -5.22 -1.70
CA PRO A 284 4.67 -5.80 -3.02
C PRO A 284 4.51 -4.75 -4.10
N ALA A 285 5.31 -4.85 -5.18
CA ALA A 285 5.13 -4.01 -6.35
C ALA A 285 3.81 -4.32 -7.06
N ASP A 286 3.08 -3.26 -7.40
CA ASP A 286 1.81 -3.30 -8.12
C ASP A 286 1.95 -2.61 -9.48
N LEU A 287 1.71 -3.35 -10.56
CA LEU A 287 1.95 -2.93 -11.93
C LEU A 287 0.99 -1.83 -12.38
N ASP A 288 1.51 -0.70 -12.82
CA ASP A 288 0.80 0.35 -13.54
C ASP A 288 1.15 0.35 -15.04
N GLY A 289 0.26 0.93 -15.83
CA GLY A 289 0.42 1.02 -17.29
C GLY A 289 0.16 -0.33 -18.00
N SER A 290 0.36 -0.31 -19.31
CA SER A 290 0.15 -1.47 -20.20
C SER A 290 1.46 -2.21 -20.53
N THR A 291 2.61 -1.63 -20.24
CA THR A 291 3.91 -2.24 -20.51
C THR A 291 4.27 -3.19 -19.37
N ALA A 292 4.34 -4.47 -19.68
CA ALA A 292 4.75 -5.47 -18.71
C ALA A 292 6.21 -5.24 -18.26
N PRO A 293 6.59 -5.69 -17.06
CA PRO A 293 8.00 -5.74 -16.68
C PRO A 293 8.78 -6.65 -17.64
N PRO A 294 10.11 -6.53 -17.73
CA PRO A 294 10.92 -7.44 -18.55
C PRO A 294 10.59 -8.91 -18.26
N ALA A 295 10.63 -9.76 -19.28
CA ALA A 295 10.27 -11.17 -19.13
C ALA A 295 11.10 -11.85 -18.03
N GLY A 296 10.44 -12.55 -17.12
CA GLY A 296 11.08 -13.21 -15.97
C GLY A 296 11.48 -12.27 -14.82
N SER A 297 11.09 -10.99 -14.88
CA SER A 297 11.31 -10.08 -13.75
C SER A 297 10.61 -10.58 -12.49
N PRO A 298 11.32 -10.67 -11.36
CA PRO A 298 10.72 -10.97 -10.07
C PRO A 298 9.78 -9.84 -9.65
N ASN A 299 8.85 -10.09 -8.74
CA ASN A 299 8.19 -9.00 -8.04
C ASN A 299 9.16 -8.33 -7.05
N TYR A 300 9.06 -7.03 -6.91
CA TYR A 300 9.87 -6.24 -6.00
C TYR A 300 9.10 -5.99 -4.71
N MET A 301 9.71 -6.33 -3.59
CA MET A 301 9.17 -6.15 -2.26
C MET A 301 9.97 -5.09 -1.51
N LEU A 302 9.32 -4.12 -0.91
CA LEU A 302 10.02 -2.96 -0.34
C LEU A 302 9.53 -2.65 1.07
N ASN A 303 10.47 -2.37 2.00
CA ASN A 303 10.21 -1.66 3.23
C ASN A 303 11.27 -0.60 3.50
N PHE A 304 11.12 0.22 4.52
CA PHE A 304 12.18 1.11 4.95
C PHE A 304 12.96 0.55 6.16
N GLY A 305 14.23 0.95 6.26
CA GLY A 305 15.09 0.77 7.43
C GLY A 305 15.63 2.12 7.92
N ALA A 306 16.65 2.08 8.75
CA ALA A 306 17.31 3.29 9.24
C ALA A 306 18.02 4.02 8.09
N ASN A 307 17.45 5.14 7.61
CA ASN A 307 17.96 5.92 6.47
C ASN A 307 18.21 5.08 5.21
N SER A 308 17.38 4.07 5.00
CA SER A 308 17.46 3.17 3.85
C SER A 308 16.09 2.66 3.44
N LEU A 309 16.01 2.18 2.20
CA LEU A 309 14.97 1.27 1.75
C LEU A 309 15.60 -0.11 1.59
N ASN A 310 14.85 -1.15 1.93
CA ASN A 310 15.29 -2.53 1.77
C ASN A 310 14.44 -3.19 0.70
N LEU A 311 15.08 -3.71 -0.34
CA LEU A 311 14.42 -4.28 -1.50
C LEU A 311 14.75 -5.77 -1.62
N TRP A 312 13.69 -6.59 -1.66
CA TRP A 312 13.75 -8.01 -2.02
C TRP A 312 13.22 -8.22 -3.42
N LYS A 313 13.66 -9.32 -4.03
CA LYS A 313 13.18 -9.83 -5.32
C LYS A 313 12.55 -11.19 -5.08
N PHE A 314 11.27 -11.31 -5.35
CA PHE A 314 10.52 -12.56 -5.22
C PHE A 314 10.25 -13.12 -6.63
N HIS A 315 10.93 -14.20 -6.97
CA HIS A 315 10.69 -14.98 -8.18
C HIS A 315 9.89 -16.23 -7.81
N VAL A 316 8.75 -16.44 -8.47
CA VAL A 316 7.92 -17.64 -8.30
C VAL A 316 8.02 -18.56 -9.50
N ASP A 317 8.19 -19.85 -9.26
CA ASP A 317 8.13 -20.92 -10.28
C ASP A 317 6.96 -21.85 -9.91
N TRP A 318 5.91 -21.82 -10.73
CA TRP A 318 4.72 -22.64 -10.52
C TRP A 318 4.91 -24.09 -11.01
N ALA A 319 5.84 -24.34 -11.91
CA ALA A 319 6.14 -25.68 -12.42
C ALA A 319 7.06 -26.46 -11.49
N ASN A 320 8.01 -25.79 -10.85
CA ASN A 320 8.93 -26.39 -9.88
C ASN A 320 9.14 -25.45 -8.72
N THR A 321 8.40 -25.63 -7.64
CA THR A 321 8.43 -24.78 -6.45
C THR A 321 9.79 -24.70 -5.76
N ALA A 322 10.70 -25.63 -6.02
CA ALA A 322 12.07 -25.60 -5.54
C ALA A 322 12.92 -24.46 -6.18
N ASN A 323 12.48 -23.94 -7.33
CA ASN A 323 13.10 -22.81 -8.02
C ASN A 323 12.55 -21.46 -7.56
N THR A 324 11.48 -21.46 -6.75
CA THR A 324 10.93 -20.23 -6.17
C THR A 324 11.92 -19.64 -5.18
N THR A 325 12.26 -18.38 -5.35
CA THR A 325 13.31 -17.73 -4.56
C THR A 325 12.89 -16.34 -4.07
N LEU A 326 13.37 -16.00 -2.88
CA LEU A 326 13.38 -14.65 -2.34
C LEU A 326 14.83 -14.22 -2.13
N THR A 327 15.28 -13.20 -2.82
CA THR A 327 16.66 -12.68 -2.70
C THR A 327 16.66 -11.27 -2.16
N GLY A 328 17.64 -10.92 -1.33
CA GLY A 328 17.74 -9.63 -0.67
C GLY A 328 17.80 -9.76 0.86
N PRO A 329 17.63 -8.66 1.62
CA PRO A 329 17.36 -7.34 1.06
C PRO A 329 18.61 -6.67 0.47
N THR A 330 18.42 -5.92 -0.62
CA THR A 330 19.37 -4.92 -1.06
C THR A 330 19.04 -3.61 -0.35
N SER A 331 19.98 -3.10 0.43
CA SER A 331 19.82 -1.81 1.11
C SER A 331 20.11 -0.67 0.13
N ILE A 332 19.15 0.24 -0.01
CA ILE A 332 19.22 1.42 -0.87
C ILE A 332 19.31 2.65 0.04
N PRO A 333 20.47 3.33 0.11
CA PRO A 333 20.61 4.52 0.94
C PRO A 333 19.65 5.64 0.54
N VAL A 334 19.04 6.29 1.51
CA VAL A 334 18.16 7.45 1.32
C VAL A 334 18.61 8.61 2.22
N ALA A 335 18.13 9.83 1.93
CA ALA A 335 18.32 10.96 2.82
C ALA A 335 17.72 10.66 4.20
N SER A 336 18.39 11.13 5.24
CA SER A 336 17.99 10.88 6.63
C SER A 336 16.55 11.28 6.92
N PHE A 337 15.88 10.54 7.77
CA PHE A 337 14.54 10.81 8.26
C PHE A 337 14.31 10.21 9.64
N SER A 338 13.27 10.69 10.29
CA SER A 338 12.69 10.09 11.50
C SER A 338 11.21 9.85 11.26
N ALA A 339 10.66 8.77 11.82
CA ALA A 339 9.25 8.44 11.66
C ALA A 339 8.34 9.55 12.20
N ALA A 340 7.25 9.79 11.51
CA ALA A 340 6.20 10.67 11.99
C ALA A 340 5.72 10.22 13.38
N CYS A 341 5.62 11.13 14.32
CA CYS A 341 5.14 10.87 15.69
C CYS A 341 5.86 9.73 16.43
N GLY A 342 7.05 9.29 15.98
CA GLY A 342 7.69 8.08 16.48
C GLY A 342 6.85 6.82 16.25
N GLY A 343 6.13 6.75 15.14
CA GLY A 343 5.20 5.66 14.81
C GLY A 343 3.83 5.76 15.48
N GLY A 344 3.61 6.72 16.36
CA GLY A 344 2.41 6.82 17.20
C GLY A 344 1.50 8.00 16.88
N THR A 345 0.85 8.51 17.93
CA THR A 345 -0.21 9.53 17.88
C THR A 345 0.33 10.91 18.19
N CYS A 346 0.32 11.85 17.25
CA CYS A 346 0.69 13.25 17.49
C CYS A 346 -0.03 14.28 16.61
N VAL A 347 -0.76 13.85 15.58
CA VAL A 347 -1.38 14.73 14.57
C VAL A 347 -2.53 15.53 15.21
N PRO A 348 -2.47 16.87 15.29
CA PRO A 348 -3.54 17.68 15.84
C PRO A 348 -4.70 17.80 14.85
N GLN A 349 -5.87 18.14 15.37
CA GLN A 349 -7.09 18.37 14.61
C GLN A 349 -7.69 19.73 14.98
N GLY A 350 -8.39 20.35 14.02
CA GLY A 350 -9.07 21.62 14.23
C GLY A 350 -10.11 21.57 15.36
N GLY A 351 -10.01 22.49 16.30
CA GLY A 351 -11.01 22.70 17.33
C GLY A 351 -11.10 21.65 18.44
N VAL A 352 -10.25 20.61 18.46
CA VAL A 352 -10.26 19.56 19.50
C VAL A 352 -8.86 19.28 20.03
N LYS A 353 -8.79 18.71 21.25
CA LYS A 353 -7.50 18.33 21.86
C LYS A 353 -7.02 16.93 21.43
N GLN A 354 -7.93 16.09 20.96
CA GLN A 354 -7.62 14.74 20.54
C GLN A 354 -6.71 14.76 19.33
N LYS A 355 -5.72 13.89 19.32
CA LYS A 355 -4.76 13.73 18.24
C LYS A 355 -5.00 12.42 17.50
N LEU A 356 -4.57 12.39 16.23
CA LEU A 356 -4.64 11.22 15.40
C LEU A 356 -3.29 10.51 15.33
N ASP A 357 -3.31 9.21 15.04
CA ASP A 357 -2.12 8.43 14.76
C ASP A 357 -1.56 8.79 13.37
N SER A 358 -0.30 8.46 13.17
CA SER A 358 0.42 8.81 11.95
C SER A 358 0.77 7.61 11.09
N LEU A 359 0.71 6.41 11.66
CA LEU A 359 1.21 5.18 11.05
C LEU A 359 2.61 5.36 10.44
N GLY A 360 3.48 6.08 11.14
CA GLY A 360 4.80 6.47 10.65
C GLY A 360 5.85 5.36 10.68
N ASP A 361 5.51 4.17 11.14
CA ASP A 361 6.40 3.01 11.30
C ASP A 361 6.49 2.11 10.05
N ARG A 362 5.88 2.52 8.94
CA ARG A 362 5.81 1.71 7.70
C ARG A 362 5.70 2.54 6.43
N LEU A 363 6.01 1.92 5.27
CA LEU A 363 5.67 2.48 3.97
C LEU A 363 4.17 2.44 3.76
N MET A 364 3.63 3.44 3.04
CA MET A 364 2.21 3.55 2.74
C MET A 364 1.85 2.87 1.42
N PHE A 365 0.68 2.22 1.39
CA PHE A 365 0.11 1.61 0.20
C PHE A 365 -0.08 2.66 -0.91
N ARG A 366 0.33 2.39 -2.15
CA ARG A 366 0.89 1.17 -2.71
C ARG A 366 2.34 1.41 -3.17
N LEU A 367 3.10 0.34 -3.42
CA LEU A 367 4.36 0.41 -4.14
C LEU A 367 4.05 0.32 -5.63
N ALA A 368 3.87 1.47 -6.29
CA ALA A 368 3.49 1.50 -7.69
C ALA A 368 4.72 1.28 -8.58
N TYR A 369 4.63 0.30 -9.47
CA TYR A 369 5.65 -0.02 -10.46
C TYR A 369 5.20 0.36 -11.86
N ARG A 370 6.12 0.92 -12.65
CA ARG A 370 5.90 1.19 -14.07
C ARG A 370 7.14 0.89 -14.89
N ASN A 371 6.94 0.25 -16.05
CA ASN A 371 7.96 0.07 -17.07
C ASN A 371 7.76 1.10 -18.19
N PHE A 372 8.73 2.01 -18.35
CA PHE A 372 8.74 3.07 -19.37
C PHE A 372 9.48 2.64 -20.64
N THR A 373 9.89 1.39 -20.78
CA THR A 373 10.71 0.83 -21.86
C THR A 373 12.17 1.23 -21.82
N ASP A 374 12.49 2.49 -21.55
CA ASP A 374 13.87 2.98 -21.35
C ASP A 374 14.36 2.83 -19.90
N HIS A 375 13.43 2.74 -18.95
CA HIS A 375 13.71 2.47 -17.54
C HIS A 375 12.50 1.90 -16.81
N GLU A 376 12.75 1.26 -15.67
CA GLU A 376 11.76 0.82 -14.71
C GLU A 376 11.75 1.77 -13.51
N SER A 377 10.57 2.10 -13.00
CA SER A 377 10.40 2.91 -11.80
C SER A 377 9.50 2.24 -10.77
N LEU A 378 9.89 2.36 -9.49
CA LEU A 378 9.05 2.11 -8.33
C LEU A 378 8.83 3.43 -7.62
N VAL A 379 7.59 3.78 -7.27
CA VAL A 379 7.29 4.95 -6.45
C VAL A 379 6.54 4.55 -5.19
N VAL A 380 6.91 5.18 -4.07
CA VAL A 380 6.37 4.88 -2.74
C VAL A 380 6.47 6.10 -1.83
N THR A 381 5.64 6.16 -0.80
CA THR A 381 5.61 7.24 0.18
C THR A 381 5.53 6.72 1.60
N HIS A 382 5.90 7.53 2.58
CA HIS A 382 5.63 7.33 4.00
C HIS A 382 5.62 8.65 4.76
N SER A 383 5.14 8.60 6.00
CA SER A 383 5.04 9.78 6.86
C SER A 383 6.31 9.97 7.68
N VAL A 384 6.89 11.17 7.66
CA VAL A 384 8.11 11.51 8.39
C VAL A 384 7.92 12.70 9.31
N LYS A 385 8.74 12.78 10.35
CA LYS A 385 8.83 13.95 11.22
C LYS A 385 9.56 15.05 10.48
N VAL A 386 8.98 16.26 10.49
CA VAL A 386 9.57 17.49 10.02
C VAL A 386 9.64 18.49 11.17
N GLY A 387 10.54 19.46 11.08
CA GLY A 387 10.76 20.44 12.12
C GLY A 387 11.79 20.00 13.13
N THR A 388 12.64 20.94 13.49
CA THR A 388 13.78 20.74 14.40
C THR A 388 13.42 20.97 15.87
N SER A 389 12.24 21.56 16.14
CA SER A 389 11.81 21.89 17.49
C SER A 389 11.09 20.71 18.16
N ARG A 390 11.53 20.33 19.36
CA ARG A 390 10.77 19.41 20.23
C ARG A 390 9.40 19.96 20.62
N GLN A 391 9.22 21.29 20.55
CA GLN A 391 8.01 21.98 21.00
C GLN A 391 6.95 22.09 19.89
N ASN A 392 7.37 22.07 18.62
CA ASN A 392 6.48 22.13 17.45
C ASN A 392 6.91 21.13 16.36
N PRO A 393 6.85 19.82 16.65
CA PRO A 393 7.02 18.84 15.59
C PRO A 393 5.80 18.89 14.67
N TYR A 394 6.01 18.74 13.37
CA TYR A 394 4.95 18.47 12.40
C TYR A 394 5.39 17.35 11.46
N THR A 395 4.53 16.90 10.59
CA THR A 395 4.81 15.77 9.72
C THR A 395 4.72 16.17 8.26
N GLY A 396 5.51 15.49 7.42
CA GLY A 396 5.48 15.65 5.98
C GLY A 396 5.38 14.28 5.29
N VAL A 397 5.02 14.30 4.04
CA VAL A 397 4.98 13.08 3.22
C VAL A 397 6.29 12.96 2.44
N ARG A 398 7.08 11.95 2.80
CA ARG A 398 8.31 11.57 2.09
C ARG A 398 7.92 10.66 0.93
N TRP A 399 8.47 10.92 -0.25
CA TRP A 399 8.28 10.10 -1.43
C TRP A 399 9.60 9.77 -2.09
N TYR A 400 9.62 8.67 -2.84
CA TYR A 400 10.78 8.17 -3.56
C TYR A 400 10.40 7.71 -4.95
N GLU A 401 11.31 7.88 -5.90
CA GLU A 401 11.37 7.12 -7.14
C GLU A 401 12.65 6.31 -7.15
N ILE A 402 12.50 5.00 -7.26
CA ILE A 402 13.60 4.05 -7.35
C ILE A 402 13.66 3.56 -8.79
N ARG A 403 14.82 3.62 -9.41
CA ARG A 403 15.06 3.11 -10.76
C ARG A 403 15.94 1.88 -10.74
N THR A 404 15.92 1.13 -11.85
CA THR A 404 16.70 -0.10 -12.07
C THR A 404 16.52 -1.15 -10.95
N PRO A 405 15.28 -1.44 -10.50
CA PRO A 405 15.06 -2.33 -9.35
C PRO A 405 15.56 -3.75 -9.62
N GLY A 406 15.52 -4.20 -10.89
CA GLY A 406 15.94 -5.52 -11.31
C GLY A 406 17.46 -5.76 -11.27
N THR A 407 18.27 -4.71 -11.36
CA THR A 407 19.74 -4.80 -11.45
C THR A 407 20.44 -4.13 -10.28
N SER A 408 20.56 -2.80 -10.35
CA SER A 408 21.23 -1.98 -9.33
C SER A 408 20.26 -0.89 -8.85
N PRO A 409 19.39 -1.19 -7.89
CA PRO A 409 18.37 -0.25 -7.46
C PRO A 409 18.99 1.01 -6.87
N THR A 410 18.56 2.18 -7.36
CA THR A 410 19.01 3.48 -6.90
C THR A 410 17.85 4.43 -6.70
N VAL A 411 17.96 5.31 -5.71
CA VAL A 411 17.04 6.44 -5.59
C VAL A 411 17.34 7.44 -6.69
N TYR A 412 16.43 7.53 -7.68
CA TYR A 412 16.54 8.52 -8.75
C TYR A 412 16.18 9.91 -8.24
N GLN A 413 15.14 9.98 -7.41
CA GLN A 413 14.71 11.20 -6.74
C GLN A 413 13.94 10.89 -5.45
N GLN A 414 13.99 11.84 -4.51
CA GLN A 414 13.28 11.79 -3.24
C GLN A 414 13.05 13.18 -2.70
N SER A 415 11.95 13.38 -1.97
CA SER A 415 11.72 14.62 -1.23
C SER A 415 10.69 14.39 -0.13
N THR A 416 10.67 15.29 0.85
CA THR A 416 9.60 15.40 1.85
C THR A 416 8.81 16.66 1.58
N PHE A 417 7.59 16.50 1.11
CA PHE A 417 6.70 17.62 0.86
C PHE A 417 6.07 18.12 2.15
N SER A 418 6.41 19.35 2.54
CA SER A 418 5.89 20.02 3.74
C SER A 418 6.04 21.53 3.60
N PRO A 419 5.21 22.19 2.76
CA PRO A 419 5.37 23.60 2.39
C PRO A 419 5.00 24.60 3.50
N ASP A 420 4.35 24.14 4.56
CA ASP A 420 4.00 24.90 5.77
C ASP A 420 4.05 23.99 7.02
N THR A 421 3.59 24.47 8.16
CA THR A 421 3.59 23.77 9.45
C THR A 421 2.35 22.88 9.68
N SER A 422 1.48 22.70 8.69
CA SER A 422 0.40 21.72 8.76
C SER A 422 0.97 20.30 8.73
N TYR A 423 0.35 19.40 9.47
CA TYR A 423 0.71 17.99 9.45
C TYR A 423 0.19 17.35 8.16
N ARG A 424 1.06 16.61 7.47
CA ARG A 424 0.72 15.80 6.29
C ARG A 424 1.14 14.37 6.54
N TRP A 425 0.21 13.43 6.31
CA TRP A 425 0.46 12.02 6.57
C TRP A 425 -0.47 11.13 5.74
N MET A 426 -0.34 9.83 5.83
CA MET A 426 -1.19 8.83 5.19
C MET A 426 -1.26 9.02 3.67
N GLY A 427 -0.08 9.12 3.03
CA GLY A 427 0.03 9.39 1.60
C GLY A 427 -0.13 8.16 0.72
N SER A 428 -0.41 8.40 -0.57
CA SER A 428 -0.32 7.42 -1.65
C SER A 428 0.16 8.11 -2.92
N VAL A 429 1.01 7.42 -3.70
CA VAL A 429 1.70 8.00 -4.87
C VAL A 429 1.60 7.07 -6.07
N ALA A 430 1.48 7.65 -7.27
CA ALA A 430 1.52 6.93 -8.54
C ALA A 430 2.14 7.79 -9.65
N MET A 431 2.46 7.16 -10.79
CA MET A 431 2.96 7.81 -11.99
C MET A 431 2.04 7.54 -13.19
N ASP A 432 1.81 8.55 -14.03
CA ASP A 432 1.14 8.39 -15.32
C ASP A 432 2.11 7.87 -16.41
N LYS A 433 1.59 7.64 -17.63
CA LYS A 433 2.39 7.13 -18.75
C LYS A 433 3.49 8.09 -19.24
N GLN A 434 3.43 9.37 -18.85
CA GLN A 434 4.45 10.36 -19.19
C GLN A 434 5.52 10.52 -18.10
N GLY A 435 5.37 9.79 -16.96
CA GLY A 435 6.27 9.90 -15.81
C GLY A 435 5.93 11.07 -14.89
N ASN A 436 4.79 11.75 -15.07
CA ASN A 436 4.30 12.69 -14.08
C ASN A 436 3.85 11.96 -12.84
N MET A 437 4.14 12.50 -11.66
CA MET A 437 3.75 11.91 -10.39
C MET A 437 2.61 12.69 -9.74
N ALA A 438 1.71 11.96 -9.08
CA ALA A 438 0.72 12.51 -8.19
C ALA A 438 0.84 11.88 -6.80
N LEU A 439 0.72 12.70 -5.76
CA LEU A 439 0.82 12.35 -4.36
C LEU A 439 -0.41 12.92 -3.63
N GLY A 440 -1.29 12.04 -3.14
CA GLY A 440 -2.42 12.39 -2.29
C GLY A 440 -2.12 12.08 -0.83
N TYR A 441 -2.74 12.79 0.12
CA TYR A 441 -2.50 12.63 1.56
C TYR A 441 -3.57 13.30 2.40
N SER A 442 -3.57 13.00 3.70
CA SER A 442 -4.33 13.75 4.70
C SER A 442 -3.53 14.96 5.21
N ALA A 443 -4.22 16.08 5.45
CA ALA A 443 -3.62 17.28 6.01
C ALA A 443 -4.44 17.82 7.19
N SER A 444 -3.78 18.26 8.28
CA SER A 444 -4.47 18.76 9.49
C SER A 444 -3.58 19.69 10.31
N SER A 445 -4.21 20.50 11.16
CA SER A 445 -3.51 21.30 12.18
C SER A 445 -4.45 21.57 13.36
N SER A 446 -4.01 22.32 14.36
CA SER A 446 -4.87 22.76 15.48
C SER A 446 -6.03 23.67 15.05
N THR A 447 -5.96 24.24 13.83
CA THR A 447 -6.99 25.14 13.26
C THR A 447 -7.59 24.60 11.96
N LEU A 448 -7.05 23.50 11.41
CA LEU A 448 -7.51 22.82 10.22
C LEU A 448 -8.06 21.45 10.60
N HIS A 449 -9.33 21.17 10.29
CA HIS A 449 -9.87 19.82 10.37
C HIS A 449 -9.17 18.89 9.39
N PRO A 450 -9.08 17.57 9.65
CA PRO A 450 -8.48 16.65 8.70
C PRO A 450 -9.09 16.77 7.30
N ALA A 451 -8.25 17.13 6.35
CA ALA A 451 -8.57 17.42 4.96
C ALA A 451 -7.91 16.41 4.02
N ILE A 452 -8.42 16.26 2.83
CA ILE A 452 -7.83 15.45 1.75
C ILE A 452 -7.20 16.42 0.75
N ARG A 453 -5.89 16.31 0.59
CA ARG A 453 -5.11 17.17 -0.31
C ARG A 453 -4.24 16.36 -1.26
N TYR A 454 -3.75 17.00 -2.29
CA TYR A 454 -2.85 16.40 -3.25
C TYR A 454 -1.88 17.42 -3.82
N THR A 455 -0.77 16.93 -4.30
CA THR A 455 0.22 17.65 -5.09
C THR A 455 0.72 16.72 -6.20
N GLY A 456 1.57 17.22 -7.05
CA GLY A 456 2.21 16.40 -8.07
C GLY A 456 3.38 17.13 -8.70
N ARG A 457 4.00 16.47 -9.67
CA ARG A 457 5.07 17.03 -10.49
C ARG A 457 5.02 16.51 -11.91
N LEU A 458 5.43 17.31 -12.85
CA LEU A 458 5.69 16.87 -14.21
C LEU A 458 7.02 16.11 -14.28
N ALA A 459 7.15 15.18 -15.21
CA ALA A 459 8.41 14.50 -15.48
C ALA A 459 9.55 15.49 -15.79
N THR A 460 9.20 16.66 -16.35
CA THR A 460 10.14 17.73 -16.72
C THR A 460 10.47 18.71 -15.60
N ASP A 461 9.81 18.65 -14.46
CA ASP A 461 10.12 19.50 -13.32
C ASP A 461 11.49 19.14 -12.73
N ALA A 462 12.11 20.09 -12.02
CA ALA A 462 13.35 19.83 -11.31
C ALA A 462 13.23 18.59 -10.40
N LEU A 463 14.22 17.73 -10.37
CA LEU A 463 14.25 16.54 -9.50
C LEU A 463 14.08 16.96 -8.03
N ASN A 464 13.47 16.07 -7.26
CA ASN A 464 13.24 16.24 -5.82
C ASN A 464 12.25 17.37 -5.48
N THR A 465 11.38 17.75 -6.41
CA THR A 465 10.39 18.82 -6.16
C THR A 465 8.98 18.37 -6.49
N MET A 466 8.01 18.85 -5.70
CA MET A 466 6.58 18.81 -5.96
C MET A 466 6.07 20.23 -6.19
N GLN A 467 5.03 20.36 -7.00
CA GLN A 467 4.33 21.61 -7.30
C GLN A 467 3.43 22.03 -6.11
N ALA A 468 2.67 23.10 -6.30
CA ALA A 468 1.74 23.59 -5.29
C ALA A 468 0.70 22.52 -4.89
N GLU A 469 0.31 22.55 -3.62
CA GLU A 469 -0.75 21.73 -3.06
C GLU A 469 -2.13 22.24 -3.49
N ASN A 470 -3.05 21.31 -3.75
CA ASN A 470 -4.47 21.60 -3.93
C ASN A 470 -5.32 20.77 -2.98
N SER A 471 -6.51 21.27 -2.68
CA SER A 471 -7.51 20.57 -1.89
C SER A 471 -8.39 19.71 -2.79
N ILE A 472 -8.59 18.44 -2.41
CA ILE A 472 -9.69 17.60 -2.89
C ILE A 472 -10.94 17.91 -2.06
N LEU A 473 -10.76 18.00 -0.74
CA LEU A 473 -11.83 18.32 0.20
C LEU A 473 -11.25 18.82 1.52
N GLU A 474 -11.72 19.96 1.99
CA GLU A 474 -11.44 20.42 3.34
C GLU A 474 -12.45 19.77 4.31
N GLY A 475 -11.93 19.11 5.36
CA GLY A 475 -12.76 18.50 6.39
C GLY A 475 -13.54 19.55 7.17
N LEU A 476 -14.75 19.19 7.60
CA LEU A 476 -15.63 20.05 8.40
C LEU A 476 -15.74 19.58 9.86
N GLY A 477 -15.10 18.47 10.20
CA GLY A 477 -15.12 17.87 11.52
C GLY A 477 -13.81 17.22 11.91
N SER A 478 -13.70 16.94 13.20
CA SER A 478 -12.57 16.27 13.84
C SER A 478 -13.06 14.99 14.52
N GLN A 479 -12.23 13.96 14.49
CA GLN A 479 -12.50 12.71 15.18
C GLN A 479 -12.37 12.90 16.69
N THR A 480 -13.40 12.48 17.41
CA THR A 480 -13.47 12.51 18.87
C THR A 480 -13.90 11.13 19.39
N GLY A 481 -13.75 10.92 20.68
CA GLY A 481 -14.15 9.65 21.32
C GLY A 481 -13.03 9.10 22.19
N SER A 482 -13.39 8.36 23.24
CA SER A 482 -12.43 7.77 24.14
C SER A 482 -11.58 6.73 23.41
N ASN A 483 -10.25 6.89 23.47
CA ASN A 483 -9.25 6.01 22.85
C ASN A 483 -9.35 5.89 21.31
N LEU A 484 -10.06 6.81 20.64
CA LEU A 484 -10.24 6.81 19.20
C LEU A 484 -9.24 7.76 18.53
N SER A 485 -7.97 7.35 18.44
CA SER A 485 -6.91 8.09 17.73
C SER A 485 -6.63 7.55 16.33
N ARG A 486 -7.25 6.41 15.96
CA ARG A 486 -7.04 5.73 14.69
C ARG A 486 -7.52 6.59 13.52
N TRP A 487 -6.69 6.68 12.47
CA TRP A 487 -6.96 7.42 11.23
C TRP A 487 -6.46 6.61 10.06
N GLY A 488 -7.23 5.76 9.46
CA GLY A 488 -6.87 4.84 8.39
C GLY A 488 -5.45 4.26 8.43
N ASP A 489 -5.26 3.06 7.97
CA ASP A 489 -3.94 2.48 7.83
C ASP A 489 -3.34 2.74 6.46
N TYR A 490 -4.19 3.20 5.51
CA TYR A 490 -3.80 3.54 4.14
C TYR A 490 -4.85 4.41 3.45
N SER A 491 -4.43 4.99 2.34
CA SER A 491 -5.23 5.59 1.28
C SER A 491 -4.80 4.97 -0.05
N ALA A 492 -5.53 5.18 -1.14
CA ALA A 492 -5.20 4.55 -2.41
C ALA A 492 -5.20 5.53 -3.57
N MET A 493 -4.06 5.60 -4.26
CA MET A 493 -3.87 6.29 -5.54
C MET A 493 -3.70 5.25 -6.64
N THR A 494 -4.55 5.27 -7.67
CA THR A 494 -4.47 4.38 -8.83
C THR A 494 -4.52 5.19 -10.12
N VAL A 495 -4.01 4.62 -11.22
CA VAL A 495 -4.01 5.24 -12.54
C VAL A 495 -5.04 4.58 -13.42
N ASP A 496 -5.82 5.37 -14.12
CA ASP A 496 -6.86 4.90 -15.04
C ASP A 496 -6.26 4.00 -16.14
N PRO A 497 -6.68 2.73 -16.24
CA PRO A 497 -6.09 1.80 -17.21
C PRO A 497 -6.45 2.11 -18.66
N VAL A 498 -7.40 3.01 -18.93
CA VAL A 498 -7.86 3.33 -20.28
C VAL A 498 -7.05 4.45 -20.90
N ASP A 499 -6.88 5.57 -20.17
CA ASP A 499 -6.11 6.71 -20.68
C ASP A 499 -4.66 6.73 -20.18
N ASP A 500 -4.39 5.98 -19.13
CA ASP A 500 -3.09 5.86 -18.44
C ASP A 500 -2.50 7.22 -18.01
N CYS A 501 -3.39 8.18 -17.74
CA CYS A 501 -3.10 9.57 -17.40
C CYS A 501 -3.87 10.05 -16.18
N THR A 502 -5.12 9.61 -16.01
CA THR A 502 -5.98 10.08 -14.93
C THR A 502 -5.68 9.34 -13.64
N PHE A 503 -5.35 10.08 -12.61
CA PHE A 503 -5.20 9.56 -11.25
C PHE A 503 -6.54 9.52 -10.56
N TRP A 504 -6.79 8.45 -9.83
CA TRP A 504 -7.94 8.26 -8.96
C TRP A 504 -7.45 8.07 -7.54
N TYR A 505 -7.97 8.89 -6.62
CA TYR A 505 -7.55 8.88 -5.23
C TYR A 505 -8.74 8.77 -4.30
N THR A 506 -8.61 7.96 -3.27
CA THR A 506 -9.61 7.84 -2.20
C THR A 506 -8.95 7.95 -0.84
N ASN A 507 -9.60 8.69 0.07
CA ASN A 507 -9.14 8.90 1.44
C ASN A 507 -10.29 9.30 2.35
N GLU A 508 -10.03 9.34 3.65
CA GLU A 508 -10.94 9.65 4.75
C GLU A 508 -11.05 11.15 5.03
N TYR A 509 -12.22 11.57 5.49
CA TYR A 509 -12.49 12.89 6.07
C TYR A 509 -13.68 12.82 7.04
N LEU A 510 -13.98 13.90 7.78
CA LEU A 510 -15.17 14.00 8.60
C LEU A 510 -16.04 15.21 8.20
N LYS A 511 -17.37 15.00 8.14
CA LYS A 511 -18.38 16.04 7.86
C LYS A 511 -18.70 16.87 9.11
N THR A 512 -18.56 16.27 10.30
CA THR A 512 -18.83 16.89 11.60
C THR A 512 -17.92 16.25 12.65
N ASN A 513 -17.72 16.92 13.77
CA ASN A 513 -17.03 16.31 14.91
C ASN A 513 -17.82 15.08 15.41
N GLY A 514 -17.12 14.01 15.72
CA GLY A 514 -17.75 12.81 16.27
C GLY A 514 -16.85 11.59 16.36
N ALA A 515 -17.42 10.52 16.90
CA ALA A 515 -16.83 9.20 16.95
C ALA A 515 -17.55 8.29 15.95
N PHE A 516 -16.84 7.43 15.26
CA PHE A 516 -17.43 6.49 14.28
C PHE A 516 -18.34 7.18 13.25
N ASN A 517 -17.91 8.32 12.73
CA ASN A 517 -18.65 9.10 11.75
C ASN A 517 -17.79 9.56 10.57
N TRP A 518 -16.70 8.81 10.31
CA TRP A 518 -15.85 9.06 9.15
C TRP A 518 -16.63 8.92 7.84
N SER A 519 -16.22 9.68 6.89
CA SER A 519 -16.66 9.65 5.50
C SER A 519 -15.45 9.48 4.61
N THR A 520 -15.66 9.08 3.37
CA THR A 520 -14.60 8.97 2.39
C THR A 520 -14.91 9.78 1.14
N ARG A 521 -13.88 10.16 0.41
CA ARG A 521 -13.99 10.87 -0.86
C ARG A 521 -13.25 10.11 -1.95
N ILE A 522 -13.85 9.99 -3.11
CA ILE A 522 -13.23 9.52 -4.34
C ILE A 522 -13.07 10.73 -5.25
N ALA A 523 -11.87 10.98 -5.76
CA ALA A 523 -11.59 12.07 -6.66
C ALA A 523 -10.70 11.61 -7.81
N SER A 524 -10.82 12.25 -8.95
CA SER A 524 -9.91 12.06 -10.07
C SER A 524 -9.27 13.37 -10.49
N PHE A 525 -8.03 13.32 -10.95
CA PHE A 525 -7.30 14.47 -11.45
C PHE A 525 -6.27 14.04 -12.49
N LYS A 526 -5.82 14.99 -13.30
CA LYS A 526 -4.98 14.71 -14.45
C LYS A 526 -4.06 15.88 -14.73
N PHE A 527 -2.83 15.60 -15.13
CA PHE A 527 -1.94 16.65 -15.60
C PHE A 527 -2.38 17.18 -16.97
N PRO A 528 -2.33 18.52 -17.18
CA PRO A 528 -2.53 19.10 -18.51
C PRO A 528 -1.53 18.49 -19.50
N GLY A 529 -2.01 18.10 -20.66
CA GLY A 529 -1.16 17.55 -21.73
C GLY A 529 -0.93 16.04 -21.70
N CYS A 530 -1.31 15.30 -20.65
CA CYS A 530 -1.37 13.86 -20.71
C CYS A 530 -2.63 13.40 -21.46
N GLN A 531 -2.46 12.82 -22.67
CA GLN A 531 -3.56 12.41 -23.57
C GLN A 531 -3.43 10.95 -23.97
#